data_337a9eb330b61e290011ba623623eee7
#
_entry.id   337a9eb330b61e290011ba623623eee7
#
_cell.length_a   1.000
_cell.length_b   1.000
_cell.length_c   1.000
_cell.angle_alpha   90.00
_cell.angle_beta   90.00
_cell.angle_gamma   90.00
#
_symmetry.space_group_name_H-M   'P 1'
#
loop_
_entity.id
_entity.type
_entity.pdbx_description
1 polymer ?
#
loop_
_entity_poly.entity_id
_entity_poly.type
_entity_poly.pdbx_seq_one_letter_code
_entity_poly.pdbx_strand_id
1 'polypeptide(L)'
;GGRHMEMKPKYDPREVEKGRYEEWVSNGYFKPSEDKSKEAYTIVIPPPNVTGKLHLGHAWDTTLQDIITRMKRMQGYDTLYLPGMDHAGIATQAKVEAKLNEQGISRHDLGREKFLQQAWDWKEEYATFIRQQWAKLGLGLDYSRERFTLDDGLSKAVRKVFVDLYNKGIIYRGERIINWDPKARTALSDIEVIHEDVQGAFYHFKYPYADGNGYIEIATTRPETMLGDTAIVVNPNDERYKDVIGKTVILPIVGRELPILADEYVDIEFGSGAMKVTPAHDPNDFEIGQRHQLENIIVMDEYGKMNDKADKYKGMDRFDCRNQLVKDLKEQDLVIKIEEHTHSVGHSERSGAIVEPYLSTQWFVKMKPLAQRALDNQNTKDRIDFFP
;
A
#
# COMPACT_ATOMS: atom_id res chain seq x y z
N GLY A 1 65.59 -0.19 20.04
CA GLY A 1 65.06 -0.78 21.21
C GLY A 1 63.53 -0.73 21.26
N GLY A 2 62.92 -1.87 21.01
CA GLY A 2 61.49 -1.96 21.10
C GLY A 2 61.01 -1.78 22.53
N ARG A 3 60.01 -0.89 22.71
CA ARG A 3 59.32 -0.84 24.00
C ARG A 3 58.40 -2.06 24.09
N HIS A 4 58.61 -2.88 25.14
CA HIS A 4 57.66 -3.91 25.47
C HIS A 4 56.39 -3.27 26.05
N MET A 5 55.30 -3.36 25.32
CA MET A 5 54.01 -2.99 25.86
C MET A 5 53.44 -4.20 26.60
N GLU A 6 53.32 -4.08 27.91
CA GLU A 6 52.65 -5.08 28.71
C GLU A 6 51.15 -5.03 28.41
N MET A 7 50.58 -6.15 28.05
CA MET A 7 49.15 -6.31 27.92
C MET A 7 48.52 -6.30 29.30
N LYS A 8 47.46 -5.48 29.47
CA LYS A 8 46.69 -5.49 30.71
C LYS A 8 46.02 -6.87 30.88
N PRO A 9 45.85 -7.31 32.13
CA PRO A 9 45.26 -8.64 32.38
C PRO A 9 43.77 -8.75 31.96
N LYS A 10 43.08 -7.63 31.76
CA LYS A 10 41.71 -7.59 31.32
C LYS A 10 41.58 -6.73 30.06
N TYR A 11 40.78 -7.23 29.13
CA TYR A 11 40.40 -6.44 27.97
C TYR A 11 39.43 -5.30 28.36
N ASP A 12 39.79 -4.07 28.07
CA ASP A 12 38.93 -2.90 28.25
C ASP A 12 38.60 -2.32 26.87
N PRO A 13 37.38 -2.54 26.37
CA PRO A 13 37.02 -2.07 25.03
C PRO A 13 37.11 -0.55 24.89
N ARG A 14 36.88 0.21 25.98
CA ARG A 14 36.96 1.66 25.95
C ARG A 14 38.38 2.18 25.65
N GLU A 15 39.41 1.41 26.01
CA GLU A 15 40.80 1.76 25.70
C GLU A 15 41.23 1.21 24.37
N VAL A 16 40.88 -0.04 24.07
CA VAL A 16 41.36 -0.75 22.88
C VAL A 16 40.68 -0.29 21.62
N GLU A 17 39.38 0.00 21.69
CA GLU A 17 38.60 0.33 20.52
C GLU A 17 38.61 1.82 20.17
N LYS A 18 39.07 2.67 21.07
CA LYS A 18 39.10 4.11 20.87
C LYS A 18 39.94 4.49 19.65
N GLY A 19 39.32 5.16 18.67
CA GLY A 19 39.96 5.64 17.46
C GLY A 19 40.35 4.56 16.45
N ARG A 20 40.16 3.28 16.77
CA ARG A 20 40.59 2.18 15.90
C ARG A 20 39.74 2.08 14.64
N TYR A 21 38.43 2.18 14.75
CA TYR A 21 37.54 2.10 13.61
C TYR A 21 37.75 3.27 12.63
N GLU A 22 37.91 4.46 13.15
CA GLU A 22 38.21 5.65 12.35
C GLU A 22 39.58 5.51 11.62
N GLU A 23 40.57 4.90 12.26
CA GLU A 23 41.84 4.58 11.63
C GLU A 23 41.66 3.58 10.48
N TRP A 24 40.86 2.53 10.67
CA TRP A 24 40.60 1.55 9.61
C TRP A 24 39.93 2.18 8.40
N VAL A 25 38.92 3.02 8.66
CA VAL A 25 38.19 3.73 7.59
C VAL A 25 39.09 4.72 6.86
N SER A 26 39.86 5.53 7.58
CA SER A 26 40.77 6.53 6.98
C SER A 26 41.90 5.91 6.18
N ASN A 27 42.38 4.72 6.58
CA ASN A 27 43.37 3.99 5.85
C ASN A 27 42.85 3.23 4.64
N GLY A 28 41.51 3.25 4.43
CA GLY A 28 40.90 2.61 3.29
C GLY A 28 40.90 1.09 3.31
N TYR A 29 41.00 0.47 4.48
CA TYR A 29 41.06 -0.99 4.60
C TYR A 29 39.80 -1.70 4.10
N PHE A 30 38.67 -1.03 4.09
CA PHE A 30 37.40 -1.60 3.66
C PHE A 30 37.05 -1.29 2.20
N LYS A 31 37.91 -0.54 1.50
CA LYS A 31 37.71 -0.27 0.08
C LYS A 31 38.15 -1.46 -0.76
N PRO A 32 37.43 -1.77 -1.86
CA PRO A 32 37.89 -2.74 -2.81
C PRO A 32 39.23 -2.27 -3.44
N SER A 33 40.09 -3.21 -3.77
CA SER A 33 41.40 -2.92 -4.38
C SER A 33 41.29 -2.58 -5.86
N GLU A 34 40.18 -2.94 -6.50
CA GLU A 34 39.96 -2.84 -7.95
C GLU A 34 40.97 -3.65 -8.77
N ASP A 35 41.66 -4.59 -8.13
CA ASP A 35 42.57 -5.53 -8.80
C ASP A 35 41.75 -6.59 -9.53
N LYS A 36 41.71 -6.49 -10.86
CA LYS A 36 40.91 -7.37 -11.70
C LYS A 36 41.44 -8.80 -11.77
N SER A 37 42.63 -9.07 -11.25
CA SER A 37 43.11 -10.44 -11.11
C SER A 37 42.48 -11.19 -9.96
N LYS A 38 41.87 -10.47 -9.01
CA LYS A 38 41.14 -11.04 -7.87
C LYS A 38 39.69 -11.26 -8.21
N GLU A 39 39.14 -12.36 -7.69
CA GLU A 39 37.72 -12.60 -7.78
C GLU A 39 36.96 -11.63 -6.84
N ALA A 40 35.90 -11.01 -7.35
CA ALA A 40 35.11 -10.07 -6.59
C ALA A 40 34.12 -10.79 -5.65
N TYR A 41 33.92 -10.23 -4.47
CA TYR A 41 32.91 -10.68 -3.54
C TYR A 41 32.23 -9.46 -2.92
N THR A 42 30.94 -9.30 -3.16
CA THR A 42 30.20 -8.13 -2.71
C THR A 42 28.97 -8.54 -1.92
N ILE A 43 28.76 -7.90 -0.77
CA ILE A 43 27.52 -7.95 -0.03
C ILE A 43 26.97 -6.52 0.05
N VAL A 44 25.71 -6.35 -0.31
CA VAL A 44 24.98 -5.11 -0.08
C VAL A 44 24.26 -5.28 1.26
N ILE A 45 24.53 -4.38 2.19
CA ILE A 45 23.84 -4.41 3.49
C ILE A 45 22.33 -4.27 3.26
N PRO A 46 21.47 -5.00 4.00
CA PRO A 46 20.05 -4.69 4.00
C PRO A 46 19.88 -3.25 4.49
N PRO A 47 19.38 -2.33 3.65
CA PRO A 47 19.41 -0.91 3.99
C PRO A 47 18.41 -0.59 5.10
N PRO A 48 18.88 -0.18 6.29
CA PRO A 48 17.96 0.16 7.37
C PRO A 48 17.16 1.41 7.04
N ASN A 49 15.93 1.43 7.56
CA ASN A 49 15.04 2.59 7.45
C ASN A 49 15.56 3.73 8.33
N VAL A 50 15.54 4.95 7.80
CA VAL A 50 15.91 6.15 8.57
C VAL A 50 14.78 6.62 9.50
N THR A 51 13.97 5.70 9.99
CA THR A 51 12.86 5.97 10.91
C THR A 51 13.25 5.90 12.38
N GLY A 52 14.43 5.38 12.68
CA GLY A 52 14.89 5.22 14.04
C GLY A 52 16.29 4.63 14.11
N LYS A 53 16.72 4.35 15.34
CA LYS A 53 18.02 3.72 15.62
C LYS A 53 17.94 2.21 15.34
N LEU A 54 19.09 1.61 15.11
CA LEU A 54 19.21 0.16 14.93
C LEU A 54 18.92 -0.57 16.25
N HIS A 55 18.48 -1.81 16.14
CA HIS A 55 18.27 -2.73 17.26
C HIS A 55 19.10 -4.01 17.11
N LEU A 56 18.96 -4.93 18.09
CA LEU A 56 19.75 -6.17 18.12
C LEU A 56 19.59 -7.05 16.86
N GLY A 57 18.40 -7.03 16.25
CA GLY A 57 18.17 -7.75 14.99
C GLY A 57 19.05 -7.26 13.87
N HIS A 58 19.21 -5.95 13.75
CA HIS A 58 20.15 -5.36 12.78
C HIS A 58 21.61 -5.74 13.10
N ALA A 59 21.98 -5.70 14.37
CA ALA A 59 23.35 -6.07 14.79
C ALA A 59 23.66 -7.52 14.45
N TRP A 60 22.73 -8.43 14.69
CA TRP A 60 22.87 -9.85 14.36
C TRP A 60 23.08 -10.06 12.87
N ASP A 61 22.17 -9.54 12.05
CA ASP A 61 22.18 -9.70 10.61
C ASP A 61 23.46 -9.13 9.97
N THR A 62 23.79 -7.89 10.28
CA THR A 62 24.92 -7.19 9.68
C THR A 62 26.28 -7.76 10.13
N THR A 63 26.34 -8.28 11.35
CA THR A 63 27.57 -8.92 11.86
C THR A 63 27.85 -10.23 11.13
N LEU A 64 26.84 -11.03 10.83
CA LEU A 64 27.01 -12.27 10.05
C LEU A 64 27.58 -11.97 8.67
N GLN A 65 27.07 -10.93 8.02
CA GLN A 65 27.57 -10.48 6.71
C GLN A 65 29.00 -9.98 6.80
N ASP A 66 29.34 -9.26 7.86
CA ASP A 66 30.67 -8.74 8.11
C ASP A 66 31.69 -9.87 8.27
N ILE A 67 31.33 -10.90 9.02
CA ILE A 67 32.18 -12.10 9.22
C ILE A 67 32.52 -12.74 7.88
N ILE A 68 31.51 -12.94 7.03
CA ILE A 68 31.70 -13.55 5.71
C ILE A 68 32.59 -12.67 4.84
N THR A 69 32.37 -11.37 4.81
CA THR A 69 33.19 -10.43 4.02
C THR A 69 34.63 -10.43 4.48
N ARG A 70 34.88 -10.44 5.79
CA ARG A 70 36.24 -10.52 6.35
C ARG A 70 36.92 -11.82 5.98
N MET A 71 36.20 -12.94 6.06
CA MET A 71 36.73 -14.24 5.65
C MET A 71 37.13 -14.24 4.18
N LYS A 72 36.27 -13.73 3.31
CA LYS A 72 36.54 -13.64 1.87
C LYS A 72 37.78 -12.75 1.57
N ARG A 73 37.92 -11.65 2.28
CA ARG A 73 39.12 -10.79 2.15
C ARG A 73 40.36 -11.53 2.52
N MET A 74 40.36 -12.29 3.62
CA MET A 74 41.47 -13.11 4.03
C MET A 74 41.80 -14.22 3.03
N GLN A 75 40.81 -14.69 2.30
CA GLN A 75 40.99 -15.71 1.25
C GLN A 75 41.49 -15.13 -0.09
N GLY A 76 41.72 -13.82 -0.15
CA GLY A 76 42.28 -13.18 -1.34
C GLY A 76 41.24 -12.57 -2.32
N TYR A 77 39.97 -12.57 -1.97
CA TYR A 77 38.96 -11.93 -2.80
C TYR A 77 39.08 -10.41 -2.72
N ASP A 78 38.64 -9.73 -3.79
CA ASP A 78 38.44 -8.29 -3.76
C ASP A 78 37.03 -8.04 -3.24
N THR A 79 36.92 -7.57 -1.99
CA THR A 79 35.67 -7.53 -1.27
C THR A 79 35.11 -6.13 -1.18
N LEU A 80 33.78 -6.06 -1.26
CA LEU A 80 33.02 -4.84 -0.99
C LEU A 80 31.81 -5.18 -0.10
N TYR A 81 31.77 -4.56 1.08
CA TYR A 81 30.56 -4.54 1.91
C TYR A 81 29.95 -3.14 1.76
N LEU A 82 28.87 -3.05 0.98
CA LEU A 82 28.29 -1.79 0.55
C LEU A 82 27.24 -1.31 1.54
N PRO A 83 27.43 -0.14 2.17
CA PRO A 83 26.42 0.46 3.05
C PRO A 83 25.36 1.20 2.27
N GLY A 84 24.16 1.26 2.84
CA GLY A 84 23.06 2.03 2.31
C GLY A 84 21.96 2.19 3.34
N MET A 85 21.04 3.08 3.07
CA MET A 85 19.88 3.36 3.92
C MET A 85 18.64 3.57 3.07
N ASP A 86 17.50 3.21 3.65
CA ASP A 86 16.20 3.34 3.02
C ASP A 86 15.48 4.58 3.55
N HIS A 87 14.96 5.41 2.65
CA HIS A 87 14.20 6.60 3.01
C HIS A 87 12.87 6.27 3.69
N ALA A 88 12.38 5.03 3.54
CA ALA A 88 11.16 4.52 4.17
C ALA A 88 9.89 5.38 3.96
N GLY A 89 9.90 6.26 2.98
CA GLY A 89 8.79 7.06 2.47
C GLY A 89 7.74 7.48 3.50
N ILE A 90 6.61 6.77 3.50
CA ILE A 90 5.45 7.07 4.33
C ILE A 90 5.79 7.01 5.83
N ALA A 91 6.57 6.03 6.26
CA ALA A 91 6.95 5.89 7.68
C ALA A 91 7.80 7.07 8.15
N THR A 92 8.74 7.53 7.34
CA THR A 92 9.54 8.73 7.63
C THR A 92 8.67 9.99 7.68
N GLN A 93 7.76 10.17 6.73
CA GLN A 93 6.82 11.28 6.75
C GLN A 93 5.96 11.28 8.00
N ALA A 94 5.45 10.12 8.41
CA ALA A 94 4.65 10.00 9.63
C ALA A 94 5.42 10.40 10.88
N LYS A 95 6.70 10.00 10.97
CA LYS A 95 7.58 10.37 12.10
C LYS A 95 7.85 11.88 12.13
N VAL A 96 8.11 12.48 10.97
CA VAL A 96 8.34 13.93 10.86
C VAL A 96 7.07 14.70 11.20
N GLU A 97 5.90 14.25 10.72
CA GLU A 97 4.62 14.86 11.07
C GLU A 97 4.34 14.78 12.57
N ALA A 98 4.58 13.63 13.19
CA ALA A 98 4.39 13.46 14.63
C ALA A 98 5.28 14.43 15.43
N LYS A 99 6.54 14.58 15.03
CA LYS A 99 7.46 15.53 15.65
C LYS A 99 6.98 16.98 15.52
N LEU A 100 6.50 17.36 14.33
CA LEU A 100 5.97 18.70 14.09
C LEU A 100 4.68 18.94 14.88
N ASN A 101 3.80 17.95 14.98
CA ASN A 101 2.55 18.04 15.74
C ASN A 101 2.80 18.27 17.24
N GLU A 102 3.87 17.70 17.80
CA GLU A 102 4.30 17.95 19.17
C GLU A 102 4.65 19.43 19.38
N GLN A 103 5.08 20.11 18.32
CA GLN A 103 5.40 21.54 18.31
C GLN A 103 4.20 22.42 17.90
N GLY A 104 3.02 21.79 17.68
CA GLY A 104 1.81 22.50 17.26
C GLY A 104 1.80 22.90 15.79
N ILE A 105 2.65 22.31 14.96
CA ILE A 105 2.78 22.63 13.54
C ILE A 105 2.22 21.47 12.71
N SER A 106 1.30 21.75 11.75
CA SER A 106 0.87 20.76 10.76
C SER A 106 1.75 20.84 9.51
N ARG A 107 1.84 19.71 8.76
CA ARG A 107 2.56 19.72 7.47
C ARG A 107 1.95 20.70 6.47
N HIS A 108 0.62 20.90 6.55
CA HIS A 108 -0.11 21.82 5.67
C HIS A 108 0.24 23.28 5.97
N ASP A 109 0.42 23.62 7.25
CA ASP A 109 0.85 24.97 7.69
C ASP A 109 2.28 25.28 7.22
N LEU A 110 3.13 24.26 7.21
CA LEU A 110 4.54 24.40 6.86
C LEU A 110 4.76 24.56 5.35
N GLY A 111 3.94 23.90 4.55
CA GLY A 111 4.09 23.83 3.11
C GLY A 111 5.07 22.73 2.67
N ARG A 112 4.97 22.32 1.40
CA ARG A 112 5.73 21.18 0.86
C ARG A 112 7.24 21.35 0.95
N GLU A 113 7.75 22.51 0.54
CA GLU A 113 9.20 22.76 0.50
C GLU A 113 9.84 22.71 1.88
N LYS A 114 9.23 23.37 2.88
CA LYS A 114 9.71 23.34 4.25
C LYS A 114 9.52 21.97 4.90
N PHE A 115 8.45 21.27 4.58
CA PHE A 115 8.25 19.88 5.04
C PHE A 115 9.32 18.94 4.50
N LEU A 116 9.66 19.03 3.22
CA LEU A 116 10.74 18.25 2.64
C LEU A 116 12.08 18.54 3.31
N GLN A 117 12.36 19.81 3.64
CA GLN A 117 13.58 20.17 4.36
C GLN A 117 13.63 19.50 5.74
N GLN A 118 12.52 19.48 6.47
CA GLN A 118 12.41 18.78 7.75
C GLN A 118 12.65 17.26 7.59
N ALA A 119 12.14 16.67 6.53
CA ALA A 119 12.35 15.25 6.25
C ALA A 119 13.82 14.94 5.95
N TRP A 120 14.51 15.80 5.19
CA TRP A 120 15.94 15.65 4.92
C TRP A 120 16.79 15.86 6.18
N ASP A 121 16.45 16.81 7.05
CA ASP A 121 17.12 17.02 8.33
C ASP A 121 16.96 15.80 9.25
N TRP A 122 15.77 15.23 9.29
CA TRP A 122 15.49 13.97 10.00
C TRP A 122 16.36 12.84 9.48
N LYS A 123 16.43 12.69 8.16
CA LYS A 123 17.26 11.67 7.51
C LYS A 123 18.72 11.82 7.91
N GLU A 124 19.29 13.02 7.88
CA GLU A 124 20.68 13.24 8.23
C GLU A 124 20.96 12.92 9.70
N GLU A 125 20.06 13.29 10.60
CA GLU A 125 20.18 12.97 12.02
C GLU A 125 20.23 11.46 12.26
N TYR A 126 19.27 10.73 11.73
CA TYR A 126 19.19 9.28 11.92
C TYR A 126 20.26 8.51 11.14
N ALA A 127 20.64 8.98 9.98
CA ALA A 127 21.78 8.44 9.25
C ALA A 127 23.07 8.53 10.07
N THR A 128 23.29 9.63 10.76
CA THR A 128 24.44 9.80 11.64
C THR A 128 24.40 8.79 12.80
N PHE A 129 23.26 8.60 13.44
CA PHE A 129 23.12 7.58 14.50
C PHE A 129 23.41 6.18 13.97
N ILE A 130 22.87 5.83 12.82
CA ILE A 130 23.06 4.52 12.21
C ILE A 130 24.54 4.26 11.90
N ARG A 131 25.24 5.24 11.32
CA ARG A 131 26.69 5.12 11.05
C ARG A 131 27.49 4.95 12.35
N GLN A 132 27.14 5.64 13.41
CA GLN A 132 27.75 5.48 14.72
C GLN A 132 27.54 4.08 15.28
N GLN A 133 26.35 3.51 15.09
CA GLN A 133 26.03 2.16 15.54
C GLN A 133 26.81 1.12 14.72
N TRP A 134 26.93 1.29 13.41
CA TRP A 134 27.76 0.46 12.56
C TRP A 134 29.22 0.51 12.99
N ALA A 135 29.72 1.70 13.34
CA ALA A 135 31.08 1.88 13.84
C ALA A 135 31.31 1.12 15.14
N LYS A 136 30.33 1.13 16.07
CA LYS A 136 30.42 0.36 17.33
C LYS A 136 30.48 -1.14 17.09
N LEU A 137 29.81 -1.64 16.06
CA LEU A 137 29.87 -3.04 15.66
C LEU A 137 31.18 -3.38 14.92
N GLY A 138 31.92 -2.38 14.49
CA GLY A 138 33.16 -2.56 13.74
C GLY A 138 32.96 -3.10 12.32
N LEU A 139 31.81 -2.79 11.69
CA LEU A 139 31.49 -3.33 10.37
C LEU A 139 32.44 -2.81 9.29
N GLY A 140 32.95 -3.71 8.47
CA GLY A 140 33.87 -3.39 7.38
C GLY A 140 33.19 -2.79 6.15
N LEU A 141 32.48 -1.69 6.34
CA LEU A 141 31.72 -1.01 5.30
C LEU A 141 32.58 0.03 4.56
N ASP A 142 32.40 0.10 3.25
CA ASP A 142 33.03 1.16 2.44
C ASP A 142 32.11 2.37 2.34
N TYR A 143 32.24 3.29 3.26
CA TYR A 143 31.41 4.51 3.32
C TYR A 143 31.59 5.43 2.12
N SER A 144 32.70 5.33 1.40
CA SER A 144 32.90 6.15 0.20
C SER A 144 31.92 5.79 -0.93
N ARG A 145 31.28 4.64 -0.83
CA ARG A 145 30.27 4.15 -1.77
C ARG A 145 28.88 4.09 -1.19
N GLU A 146 28.67 4.64 0.01
CA GLU A 146 27.36 4.64 0.67
C GLU A 146 26.27 5.17 -0.24
N ARG A 147 25.13 4.47 -0.23
CA ARG A 147 23.96 4.86 -1.03
C ARG A 147 22.76 5.19 -0.15
N PHE A 148 21.91 6.05 -0.66
CA PHE A 148 20.60 6.34 -0.08
C PHE A 148 19.55 6.19 -1.16
N THR A 149 18.42 5.57 -0.84
CA THR A 149 17.41 5.21 -1.84
C THR A 149 16.82 6.40 -2.62
N LEU A 150 16.97 7.62 -2.11
CA LEU A 150 16.57 8.85 -2.83
C LEU A 150 17.76 9.69 -3.31
N ASP A 151 18.98 9.16 -3.28
CA ASP A 151 20.11 9.89 -3.85
C ASP A 151 19.94 10.10 -5.36
N ASP A 152 20.71 11.02 -5.92
CA ASP A 152 20.58 11.39 -7.33
C ASP A 152 20.77 10.20 -8.27
N GLY A 153 21.74 9.32 -7.98
CA GLY A 153 22.02 8.15 -8.80
C GLY A 153 20.90 7.12 -8.78
N LEU A 154 20.38 6.79 -7.61
CA LEU A 154 19.27 5.84 -7.48
C LEU A 154 17.96 6.44 -8.01
N SER A 155 17.71 7.73 -7.79
CA SER A 155 16.55 8.42 -8.38
C SER A 155 16.58 8.38 -9.90
N LYS A 156 17.75 8.58 -10.50
CA LYS A 156 17.93 8.45 -11.95
C LYS A 156 17.67 7.03 -12.44
N ALA A 157 18.18 6.02 -11.71
CA ALA A 157 17.97 4.62 -12.06
C ALA A 157 16.49 4.23 -11.99
N VAL A 158 15.78 4.64 -10.95
CA VAL A 158 14.34 4.39 -10.79
C VAL A 158 13.56 5.02 -11.94
N ARG A 159 13.87 6.26 -12.27
CA ARG A 159 13.21 6.96 -13.39
C ARG A 159 13.46 6.26 -14.72
N LYS A 160 14.69 5.83 -14.96
CA LYS A 160 15.03 5.09 -16.17
C LYS A 160 14.23 3.80 -16.31
N VAL A 161 14.18 3.01 -15.25
CA VAL A 161 13.40 1.75 -15.22
C VAL A 161 11.93 2.02 -15.47
N PHE A 162 11.37 3.03 -14.82
CA PHE A 162 9.97 3.41 -15.01
C PHE A 162 9.67 3.76 -16.48
N VAL A 163 10.49 4.61 -17.08
CA VAL A 163 10.32 5.05 -18.47
C VAL A 163 10.48 3.88 -19.45
N ASP A 164 11.49 3.02 -19.23
CA ASP A 164 11.71 1.86 -20.08
C ASP A 164 10.53 0.89 -20.03
N LEU A 165 9.99 0.63 -18.85
CA LEU A 165 8.83 -0.25 -18.67
C LEU A 165 7.55 0.37 -19.27
N TYR A 166 7.40 1.69 -19.15
CA TYR A 166 6.29 2.40 -19.77
C TYR A 166 6.36 2.29 -21.30
N ASN A 167 7.53 2.52 -21.88
CA ASN A 167 7.72 2.42 -23.33
C ASN A 167 7.52 1.00 -23.87
N LYS A 168 7.75 -0.01 -23.04
CA LYS A 168 7.45 -1.43 -23.36
C LYS A 168 5.99 -1.80 -23.17
N GLY A 169 5.15 -0.89 -22.69
CA GLY A 169 3.74 -1.14 -22.40
C GLY A 169 3.50 -1.98 -21.13
N ILE A 170 4.52 -2.18 -20.29
CA ILE A 170 4.42 -2.96 -19.05
C ILE A 170 3.86 -2.12 -17.92
N ILE A 171 4.28 -0.86 -17.80
CA ILE A 171 3.69 0.11 -16.88
C ILE A 171 2.62 0.91 -17.63
N TYR A 172 1.46 1.05 -17.03
CA TYR A 172 0.34 1.76 -17.62
C TYR A 172 -0.50 2.46 -16.56
N ARG A 173 -1.23 3.50 -16.97
CA ARG A 173 -2.23 4.15 -16.12
C ARG A 173 -3.60 3.55 -16.42
N GLY A 174 -4.37 3.33 -15.38
CA GLY A 174 -5.72 2.82 -15.52
C GLY A 174 -6.58 3.13 -14.31
N GLU A 175 -7.90 3.07 -14.51
CA GLU A 175 -8.84 3.20 -13.42
C GLU A 175 -9.01 1.83 -12.75
N ARG A 176 -8.99 1.83 -11.42
CA ARG A 176 -9.21 0.63 -10.59
C ARG A 176 -9.87 1.04 -9.29
N ILE A 177 -10.54 0.11 -8.66
CA ILE A 177 -10.98 0.29 -7.30
C ILE A 177 -9.82 -0.04 -6.38
N ILE A 178 -9.47 0.91 -5.53
CA ILE A 178 -8.40 0.78 -4.55
C ILE A 178 -8.98 0.84 -3.15
N ASN A 179 -8.22 0.36 -2.17
CA ASN A 179 -8.56 0.53 -0.76
C ASN A 179 -8.16 1.94 -0.35
N TRP A 180 -9.13 2.74 0.05
CA TRP A 180 -8.90 4.14 0.42
C TRP A 180 -9.14 4.37 1.89
N ASP A 181 -8.20 5.06 2.54
CA ASP A 181 -8.36 5.53 3.93
C ASP A 181 -8.82 6.99 3.89
N PRO A 182 -10.11 7.26 4.18
CA PRO A 182 -10.64 8.63 4.08
C PRO A 182 -10.16 9.55 5.20
N LYS A 183 -9.65 9.01 6.30
CA LYS A 183 -9.11 9.80 7.42
C LYS A 183 -7.68 10.23 7.13
N ALA A 184 -6.81 9.30 6.73
CA ALA A 184 -5.43 9.59 6.33
C ALA A 184 -5.34 10.13 4.90
N ARG A 185 -6.39 10.00 4.10
CA ARG A 185 -6.45 10.42 2.68
C ARG A 185 -5.34 9.79 1.87
N THR A 186 -5.24 8.47 1.92
CA THR A 186 -4.23 7.70 1.21
C THR A 186 -4.78 6.36 0.76
N ALA A 187 -4.19 5.84 -0.32
CA ALA A 187 -4.41 4.46 -0.74
C ALA A 187 -3.72 3.51 0.24
N LEU A 188 -4.28 2.33 0.38
CA LEU A 188 -3.75 1.27 1.23
C LEU A 188 -3.47 0.03 0.37
N SER A 189 -2.37 -0.66 0.66
CA SER A 189 -2.14 -2.00 0.14
C SER A 189 -3.02 -3.01 0.89
N ASP A 190 -3.21 -4.20 0.32
CA ASP A 190 -4.07 -5.22 0.93
C ASP A 190 -3.60 -5.65 2.32
N ILE A 191 -2.29 -5.66 2.57
CA ILE A 191 -1.73 -6.01 3.89
C ILE A 191 -1.96 -4.93 4.94
N GLU A 192 -2.26 -3.70 4.54
CA GLU A 192 -2.57 -2.60 5.45
C GLU A 192 -4.05 -2.52 5.82
N VAL A 193 -4.86 -3.44 5.28
CA VAL A 193 -6.30 -3.55 5.59
C VAL A 193 -6.49 -4.69 6.59
N ILE A 194 -6.96 -4.33 7.78
CA ILE A 194 -7.25 -5.28 8.86
C ILE A 194 -8.74 -5.55 8.85
N HIS A 195 -9.12 -6.81 8.71
CA HIS A 195 -10.52 -7.20 8.70
C HIS A 195 -11.00 -7.52 10.11
N GLU A 196 -12.07 -6.86 10.52
CA GLU A 196 -12.71 -7.05 11.82
C GLU A 196 -14.19 -7.34 11.63
N ASP A 197 -14.73 -8.23 12.45
CA ASP A 197 -16.15 -8.49 12.47
C ASP A 197 -16.89 -7.31 13.10
N VAL A 198 -17.86 -6.79 12.38
CA VAL A 198 -18.67 -5.63 12.79
C VAL A 198 -20.14 -6.01 12.79
N GLN A 199 -20.84 -5.58 13.83
CA GLN A 199 -22.29 -5.62 13.88
C GLN A 199 -22.86 -4.54 12.94
N GLY A 200 -23.32 -4.97 11.79
CA GLY A 200 -23.96 -4.11 10.80
C GLY A 200 -25.39 -4.56 10.53
N ALA A 201 -25.88 -4.20 9.38
CA ALA A 201 -27.21 -4.60 8.95
C ALA A 201 -27.23 -4.93 7.46
N PHE A 202 -28.16 -5.81 7.12
CA PHE A 202 -28.52 -6.10 5.75
C PHE A 202 -29.84 -5.36 5.48
N TYR A 203 -29.80 -4.33 4.63
CA TYR A 203 -30.91 -3.47 4.33
C TYR A 203 -31.61 -3.98 3.06
N HIS A 204 -32.92 -4.26 3.12
CA HIS A 204 -33.70 -4.72 2.00
C HIS A 204 -34.59 -3.58 1.50
N PHE A 205 -34.37 -3.17 0.26
CA PHE A 205 -35.05 -2.02 -0.35
C PHE A 205 -35.86 -2.42 -1.56
N LYS A 206 -36.93 -1.66 -1.84
CA LYS A 206 -37.74 -1.76 -3.05
C LYS A 206 -37.18 -0.81 -4.11
N TYR A 207 -36.77 -1.36 -5.26
CA TYR A 207 -36.46 -0.55 -6.44
C TYR A 207 -37.67 -0.68 -7.40
N PRO A 208 -38.51 0.36 -7.51
CA PRO A 208 -39.74 0.25 -8.33
C PRO A 208 -39.43 0.06 -9.81
N TYR A 209 -40.20 -0.76 -10.48
CA TYR A 209 -40.11 -0.85 -11.93
C TYR A 209 -40.55 0.47 -12.58
N ALA A 210 -39.89 0.82 -13.70
CA ALA A 210 -40.18 2.08 -14.41
C ALA A 210 -41.59 2.12 -14.99
N ASP A 211 -42.19 0.97 -15.27
CA ASP A 211 -43.58 0.87 -15.74
C ASP A 211 -44.62 1.08 -14.65
N GLY A 212 -44.18 1.25 -13.40
CA GLY A 212 -45.08 1.47 -12.26
C GLY A 212 -45.70 0.23 -11.65
N ASN A 213 -45.37 -0.97 -12.13
CA ASN A 213 -46.01 -2.22 -11.72
C ASN A 213 -45.05 -3.07 -10.86
N GLY A 214 -45.02 -2.79 -9.58
CA GLY A 214 -44.20 -3.55 -8.63
C GLY A 214 -42.79 -3.06 -8.49
N TYR A 215 -41.95 -3.92 -7.92
CA TYR A 215 -40.58 -3.58 -7.58
C TYR A 215 -39.70 -4.82 -7.60
N ILE A 216 -38.38 -4.59 -7.68
CA ILE A 216 -37.40 -5.63 -7.40
C ILE A 216 -36.81 -5.38 -6.02
N GLU A 217 -36.59 -6.46 -5.23
CA GLU A 217 -35.99 -6.37 -3.91
C GLU A 217 -34.45 -6.39 -4.05
N ILE A 218 -33.80 -5.41 -3.45
CA ILE A 218 -32.33 -5.30 -3.40
C ILE A 218 -31.90 -5.32 -1.94
N ALA A 219 -30.88 -6.11 -1.63
CA ALA A 219 -30.29 -6.16 -0.30
C ALA A 219 -28.86 -5.64 -0.33
N THR A 220 -28.49 -4.79 0.62
CA THR A 220 -27.16 -4.20 0.70
C THR A 220 -26.73 -3.96 2.14
N THR A 221 -25.44 -4.09 2.41
CA THR A 221 -24.83 -3.67 3.69
C THR A 221 -24.37 -2.22 3.67
N ARG A 222 -24.38 -1.56 2.51
CA ARG A 222 -23.85 -0.22 2.29
C ARG A 222 -24.86 0.67 1.55
N PRO A 223 -25.94 1.09 2.22
CA PRO A 223 -27.01 1.89 1.57
C PRO A 223 -26.51 3.15 0.86
N GLU A 224 -25.52 3.84 1.43
CA GLU A 224 -24.99 5.09 0.89
C GLU A 224 -24.44 4.96 -0.54
N THR A 225 -23.99 3.78 -0.92
CA THR A 225 -23.47 3.57 -2.27
C THR A 225 -24.55 3.46 -3.32
N MET A 226 -25.83 3.24 -2.92
CA MET A 226 -26.92 3.09 -3.89
C MET A 226 -27.10 4.34 -4.76
N LEU A 227 -26.69 5.51 -4.26
CA LEU A 227 -26.77 6.75 -5.03
C LEU A 227 -25.94 6.72 -6.30
N GLY A 228 -24.93 5.86 -6.35
CA GLY A 228 -24.07 5.61 -7.51
C GLY A 228 -24.45 4.39 -8.34
N ASP A 229 -25.58 3.77 -8.08
CA ASP A 229 -26.01 2.59 -8.85
C ASP A 229 -26.20 2.91 -10.33
N THR A 230 -25.77 1.99 -11.20
CA THR A 230 -25.93 2.13 -12.65
C THR A 230 -26.65 0.96 -13.29
N ALA A 231 -26.85 -0.13 -12.57
CA ALA A 231 -27.61 -1.27 -13.05
C ALA A 231 -28.05 -2.17 -11.90
N ILE A 232 -28.97 -3.06 -12.21
CA ILE A 232 -29.30 -4.22 -11.41
C ILE A 232 -28.92 -5.46 -12.23
N VAL A 233 -28.28 -6.45 -11.61
CA VAL A 233 -27.93 -7.71 -12.26
C VAL A 233 -28.62 -8.88 -11.58
N VAL A 234 -29.03 -9.84 -12.39
CA VAL A 234 -29.64 -11.10 -11.96
C VAL A 234 -28.96 -12.26 -12.70
N ASN A 235 -28.98 -13.43 -12.10
CA ASN A 235 -28.44 -14.61 -12.80
C ASN A 235 -29.39 -15.00 -13.94
N PRO A 236 -28.88 -15.26 -15.16
CA PRO A 236 -29.72 -15.64 -16.30
C PRO A 236 -30.49 -16.93 -16.08
N ASN A 237 -30.07 -17.77 -15.16
CA ASN A 237 -30.72 -19.05 -14.84
C ASN A 237 -31.72 -18.94 -13.68
N ASP A 238 -31.93 -17.74 -13.14
CA ASP A 238 -32.90 -17.52 -12.07
C ASP A 238 -34.28 -17.31 -12.64
N GLU A 239 -35.15 -18.29 -12.43
CA GLU A 239 -36.52 -18.28 -12.94
C GLU A 239 -37.35 -17.08 -12.44
N ARG A 240 -37.02 -16.57 -11.26
CA ARG A 240 -37.74 -15.44 -10.64
C ARG A 240 -37.62 -14.16 -11.46
N TYR A 241 -36.53 -14.00 -12.23
CA TYR A 241 -36.20 -12.74 -12.91
C TYR A 241 -36.12 -12.84 -14.43
N LYS A 242 -36.42 -14.00 -15.03
CA LYS A 242 -36.34 -14.19 -16.48
C LYS A 242 -37.15 -13.16 -17.27
N ASP A 243 -38.35 -12.82 -16.78
CA ASP A 243 -39.25 -11.93 -17.49
C ASP A 243 -38.93 -10.44 -17.29
N VAL A 244 -38.02 -10.11 -16.36
CA VAL A 244 -37.66 -8.72 -16.07
C VAL A 244 -36.31 -8.31 -16.65
N ILE A 245 -35.51 -9.24 -17.16
CA ILE A 245 -34.25 -8.93 -17.85
C ILE A 245 -34.58 -8.04 -19.07
N GLY A 246 -33.86 -6.90 -19.16
CA GLY A 246 -34.09 -5.93 -20.22
C GLY A 246 -35.10 -4.83 -19.85
N LYS A 247 -35.83 -4.99 -18.74
CA LYS A 247 -36.65 -3.93 -18.17
C LYS A 247 -35.78 -2.98 -17.35
N THR A 248 -36.37 -1.87 -16.88
CA THR A 248 -35.70 -0.88 -16.05
C THR A 248 -36.41 -0.70 -14.73
N VAL A 249 -35.62 -0.31 -13.71
CA VAL A 249 -36.14 0.16 -12.43
C VAL A 249 -35.77 1.61 -12.22
N ILE A 250 -36.46 2.27 -11.29
CA ILE A 250 -36.11 3.65 -10.89
C ILE A 250 -35.32 3.59 -9.60
N LEU A 251 -34.14 4.18 -9.62
CA LEU A 251 -33.30 4.32 -8.42
C LEU A 251 -33.99 5.28 -7.45
N PRO A 252 -34.35 4.83 -6.24
CA PRO A 252 -34.97 5.71 -5.26
C PRO A 252 -34.14 6.97 -5.00
N ILE A 253 -34.80 8.05 -4.63
CA ILE A 253 -34.23 9.38 -4.33
C ILE A 253 -33.69 10.09 -5.57
N VAL A 254 -32.74 9.47 -6.29
CA VAL A 254 -32.08 10.07 -7.45
C VAL A 254 -32.99 10.10 -8.68
N GLY A 255 -33.82 9.08 -8.85
CA GLY A 255 -34.75 8.99 -9.98
C GLY A 255 -34.15 8.48 -11.28
N ARG A 256 -32.88 8.04 -11.27
CA ARG A 256 -32.21 7.50 -12.45
C ARG A 256 -32.81 6.16 -12.83
N GLU A 257 -32.98 5.94 -14.13
CA GLU A 257 -33.41 4.63 -14.64
C GLU A 257 -32.20 3.68 -14.68
N LEU A 258 -32.38 2.49 -14.13
CA LEU A 258 -31.35 1.44 -14.09
C LEU A 258 -31.83 0.24 -14.92
N PRO A 259 -30.99 -0.25 -15.86
CA PRO A 259 -31.34 -1.47 -16.59
C PRO A 259 -31.18 -2.71 -15.70
N ILE A 260 -31.99 -3.71 -15.94
CA ILE A 260 -31.84 -5.05 -15.36
C ILE A 260 -31.11 -5.91 -16.35
N LEU A 261 -29.91 -6.37 -15.99
CA LEU A 261 -29.02 -7.12 -16.86
C LEU A 261 -28.77 -8.51 -16.30
N ALA A 262 -28.43 -9.44 -17.19
CA ALA A 262 -28.08 -10.79 -16.82
C ALA A 262 -26.57 -10.90 -16.62
N ASP A 263 -26.14 -11.47 -15.49
CA ASP A 263 -24.72 -11.75 -15.22
C ASP A 263 -24.61 -13.02 -14.37
N GLU A 264 -23.81 -13.96 -14.83
CA GLU A 264 -23.63 -15.25 -14.15
C GLU A 264 -22.88 -15.14 -12.82
N TYR A 265 -22.26 -13.99 -12.54
CA TYR A 265 -21.60 -13.70 -11.27
C TYR A 265 -22.58 -13.76 -10.10
N VAL A 266 -23.86 -13.43 -10.33
CA VAL A 266 -24.85 -13.35 -9.27
C VAL A 266 -25.16 -14.73 -8.71
N ASP A 267 -25.03 -14.87 -7.38
CA ASP A 267 -25.42 -16.08 -6.65
C ASP A 267 -26.95 -16.05 -6.45
N ILE A 268 -27.64 -17.01 -7.05
CA ILE A 268 -29.11 -17.14 -6.97
C ILE A 268 -29.59 -17.28 -5.53
N GLU A 269 -28.78 -17.95 -4.69
CA GLU A 269 -29.14 -18.26 -3.30
C GLU A 269 -28.80 -17.13 -2.32
N PHE A 270 -28.08 -16.10 -2.77
CA PHE A 270 -27.65 -15.02 -1.90
C PHE A 270 -28.59 -13.82 -1.97
N GLY A 271 -29.05 -13.35 -0.80
CA GLY A 271 -29.96 -12.22 -0.69
C GLY A 271 -31.25 -12.48 -1.45
N SER A 272 -31.69 -11.49 -2.22
CA SER A 272 -32.88 -11.59 -3.07
C SER A 272 -32.62 -12.27 -4.44
N GLY A 273 -31.35 -12.55 -4.73
CA GLY A 273 -30.95 -13.01 -6.07
C GLY A 273 -30.80 -11.89 -7.09
N ALA A 274 -31.14 -10.67 -6.72
CA ALA A 274 -30.91 -9.47 -7.52
C ALA A 274 -29.91 -8.58 -6.83
N MET A 275 -28.93 -8.08 -7.57
CA MET A 275 -27.81 -7.33 -7.02
C MET A 275 -27.74 -5.95 -7.65
N LYS A 276 -27.65 -4.91 -6.82
CA LYS A 276 -27.34 -3.57 -7.28
C LYS A 276 -25.86 -3.49 -7.71
N VAL A 277 -25.59 -2.70 -8.71
CA VAL A 277 -24.22 -2.51 -9.22
C VAL A 277 -23.80 -1.04 -9.06
N THR A 278 -22.79 -0.84 -8.24
CA THR A 278 -22.18 0.48 -8.00
C THR A 278 -20.70 0.39 -8.40
N PRO A 279 -20.39 0.55 -9.69
CA PRO A 279 -19.04 0.25 -10.20
C PRO A 279 -17.92 1.09 -9.58
N ALA A 280 -18.23 2.31 -9.13
CA ALA A 280 -17.24 3.21 -8.55
C ALA A 280 -16.90 2.93 -7.08
N HIS A 281 -17.68 2.07 -6.39
CA HIS A 281 -17.56 1.89 -4.93
C HIS A 281 -17.47 0.44 -4.47
N ASP A 282 -17.27 -0.50 -5.39
CA ASP A 282 -17.09 -1.92 -5.08
C ASP A 282 -16.26 -2.58 -6.16
N PRO A 283 -15.20 -3.35 -5.79
CA PRO A 283 -14.31 -3.96 -6.79
C PRO A 283 -15.00 -5.01 -7.67
N ASN A 284 -15.96 -5.78 -7.14
CA ASN A 284 -16.70 -6.76 -7.93
C ASN A 284 -17.68 -6.05 -8.87
N ASP A 285 -18.33 -5.01 -8.40
CA ASP A 285 -19.23 -4.20 -9.20
C ASP A 285 -18.50 -3.47 -10.33
N PHE A 286 -17.26 -3.06 -10.07
CA PHE A 286 -16.40 -2.46 -11.08
C PHE A 286 -16.16 -3.42 -12.25
N GLU A 287 -15.86 -4.69 -11.98
CA GLU A 287 -15.66 -5.71 -12.99
C GLU A 287 -16.95 -5.98 -13.77
N ILE A 288 -18.08 -6.06 -13.09
CA ILE A 288 -19.41 -6.20 -13.72
C ILE A 288 -19.65 -4.97 -14.61
N GLY A 289 -19.34 -3.79 -14.12
CA GLY A 289 -19.49 -2.55 -14.86
C GLY A 289 -18.65 -2.52 -16.14
N GLN A 290 -17.45 -3.05 -16.11
CA GLN A 290 -16.59 -3.16 -17.29
C GLN A 290 -17.18 -4.15 -18.34
N ARG A 291 -17.68 -5.31 -17.90
CA ARG A 291 -18.30 -6.29 -18.79
C ARG A 291 -19.52 -5.72 -19.52
N HIS A 292 -20.30 -4.90 -18.84
CA HIS A 292 -21.55 -4.33 -19.36
C HIS A 292 -21.41 -2.88 -19.83
N GLN A 293 -20.20 -2.32 -19.80
CA GLN A 293 -19.91 -0.95 -20.22
C GLN A 293 -20.75 0.09 -19.44
N LEU A 294 -20.89 -0.11 -18.14
CA LEU A 294 -21.62 0.77 -17.26
C LEU A 294 -20.80 2.01 -16.88
N GLU A 295 -21.49 3.11 -16.63
CA GLU A 295 -20.87 4.32 -16.15
C GLU A 295 -20.38 4.15 -14.70
N ASN A 296 -19.25 4.79 -14.37
CA ASN A 296 -18.72 4.86 -13.02
C ASN A 296 -19.15 6.17 -12.38
N ILE A 297 -20.13 6.12 -11.47
CA ILE A 297 -20.62 7.31 -10.76
C ILE A 297 -20.03 7.33 -9.37
N ILE A 298 -19.12 8.27 -9.12
CA ILE A 298 -18.49 8.48 -7.82
C ILE A 298 -19.41 9.35 -6.98
N VAL A 299 -19.78 8.87 -5.79
CA VAL A 299 -20.71 9.59 -4.88
C VAL A 299 -20.05 10.10 -3.61
N MET A 300 -18.76 9.82 -3.42
CA MET A 300 -18.00 10.25 -2.24
C MET A 300 -16.71 10.94 -2.67
N ASP A 301 -16.22 11.84 -1.82
CA ASP A 301 -14.93 12.49 -2.01
C ASP A 301 -13.82 11.76 -1.25
N GLU A 302 -12.60 12.29 -1.30
CA GLU A 302 -11.42 11.72 -0.64
C GLU A 302 -11.51 11.69 0.89
N TYR A 303 -12.45 12.43 1.48
CA TYR A 303 -12.69 12.46 2.92
C TYR A 303 -13.76 11.47 3.36
N GLY A 304 -14.36 10.73 2.43
CA GLY A 304 -15.51 9.88 2.72
C GLY A 304 -16.81 10.66 2.90
N LYS A 305 -16.86 11.89 2.42
CA LYS A 305 -18.07 12.72 2.42
C LYS A 305 -18.77 12.62 1.08
N MET A 306 -20.09 12.66 1.12
CA MET A 306 -20.92 12.60 -0.08
C MET A 306 -20.66 13.83 -0.96
N ASN A 307 -20.49 13.60 -2.26
CA ASN A 307 -20.22 14.66 -3.23
C ASN A 307 -21.51 15.17 -3.90
N ASP A 308 -21.36 15.99 -4.93
CA ASP A 308 -22.49 16.59 -5.66
C ASP A 308 -23.35 15.59 -6.45
N LYS A 309 -22.86 14.35 -6.66
CA LYS A 309 -23.65 13.28 -7.29
C LYS A 309 -24.57 12.57 -6.30
N ALA A 310 -24.45 12.86 -5.02
CA ALA A 310 -25.23 12.23 -3.96
C ALA A 310 -26.56 12.91 -3.67
N ASP A 311 -27.09 13.73 -4.61
CA ASP A 311 -28.35 14.43 -4.47
C ASP A 311 -28.38 15.29 -3.18
N LYS A 312 -29.46 15.27 -2.44
CA LYS A 312 -29.61 16.08 -1.21
C LYS A 312 -28.66 15.73 -0.08
N TYR A 313 -27.94 14.63 -0.20
CA TYR A 313 -26.96 14.19 0.84
C TYR A 313 -25.57 14.78 0.66
N LYS A 314 -25.37 15.63 -0.33
CA LYS A 314 -24.07 16.31 -0.57
C LYS A 314 -23.51 16.93 0.71
N GLY A 315 -22.24 16.66 0.99
CA GLY A 315 -21.53 17.20 2.14
C GLY A 315 -21.65 16.39 3.42
N MET A 316 -22.55 15.42 3.47
CA MET A 316 -22.71 14.55 4.63
C MET A 316 -21.58 13.51 4.70
N ASP A 317 -21.17 13.16 5.92
CA ASP A 317 -20.37 11.98 6.14
C ASP A 317 -21.11 10.73 5.60
N ARG A 318 -20.36 9.79 5.04
CA ARG A 318 -20.92 8.57 4.42
C ARG A 318 -21.86 7.78 5.34
N PHE A 319 -21.52 7.70 6.62
CA PHE A 319 -22.34 6.96 7.60
C PHE A 319 -23.53 7.76 8.08
N ASP A 320 -23.41 9.07 8.17
CA ASP A 320 -24.57 9.95 8.42
C ASP A 320 -25.53 9.90 7.24
N CYS A 321 -25.00 9.87 6.02
CA CYS A 321 -25.80 9.68 4.81
C CYS A 321 -26.53 8.34 4.85
N ARG A 322 -25.86 7.26 5.22
CA ARG A 322 -26.49 5.93 5.36
C ARG A 322 -27.71 6.01 6.25
N ASN A 323 -27.58 6.58 7.43
CA ASN A 323 -28.67 6.67 8.40
C ASN A 323 -29.84 7.55 7.89
N GLN A 324 -29.54 8.70 7.31
CA GLN A 324 -30.54 9.59 6.79
C GLN A 324 -31.27 9.01 5.56
N LEU A 325 -30.50 8.37 4.67
CA LEU A 325 -31.05 7.72 3.48
C LEU A 325 -32.04 6.61 3.85
N VAL A 326 -31.70 5.77 4.81
CA VAL A 326 -32.57 4.69 5.29
C VAL A 326 -33.88 5.30 5.87
N LYS A 327 -33.75 6.38 6.65
CA LYS A 327 -34.89 7.08 7.20
C LYS A 327 -35.81 7.64 6.10
N ASP A 328 -35.23 8.26 5.08
CA ASP A 328 -35.98 8.81 3.95
C ASP A 328 -36.68 7.71 3.13
N LEU A 329 -36.00 6.57 2.95
CA LEU A 329 -36.62 5.42 2.25
C LEU A 329 -37.76 4.80 3.05
N LYS A 330 -37.66 4.77 4.39
CA LYS A 330 -38.76 4.34 5.24
C LYS A 330 -39.99 5.23 5.06
N GLU A 331 -39.79 6.55 4.99
CA GLU A 331 -40.86 7.51 4.77
C GLU A 331 -41.57 7.32 3.44
N GLN A 332 -40.86 6.80 2.43
CA GLN A 332 -41.40 6.50 1.10
C GLN A 332 -41.93 5.07 0.96
N ASP A 333 -41.96 4.32 2.06
CA ASP A 333 -42.36 2.90 2.07
C ASP A 333 -41.51 2.03 1.13
N LEU A 334 -40.20 2.32 1.05
CA LEU A 334 -39.26 1.61 0.20
C LEU A 334 -38.30 0.68 0.97
N VAL A 335 -38.45 0.55 2.28
CA VAL A 335 -37.74 -0.38 3.11
C VAL A 335 -38.58 -1.60 3.41
N ILE A 336 -38.12 -2.78 2.99
CA ILE A 336 -38.85 -4.03 3.25
C ILE A 336 -38.53 -4.51 4.65
N LYS A 337 -37.25 -4.63 4.97
CA LYS A 337 -36.78 -5.05 6.30
C LYS A 337 -35.30 -4.67 6.48
N ILE A 338 -34.89 -4.64 7.73
CA ILE A 338 -33.48 -4.44 8.12
C ILE A 338 -33.12 -5.60 9.04
N GLU A 339 -32.20 -6.45 8.61
CA GLU A 339 -31.71 -7.60 9.37
C GLU A 339 -30.36 -7.28 10.00
N GLU A 340 -30.19 -7.63 11.28
CA GLU A 340 -28.87 -7.58 11.89
C GLU A 340 -27.95 -8.57 11.17
N HIS A 341 -26.76 -8.12 10.88
CA HIS A 341 -25.79 -8.91 10.11
C HIS A 341 -24.38 -8.62 10.60
N THR A 342 -23.72 -9.67 11.08
CA THR A 342 -22.29 -9.58 11.40
C THR A 342 -21.50 -9.89 10.17
N HIS A 343 -20.65 -8.95 9.74
CA HIS A 343 -19.81 -9.14 8.58
C HIS A 343 -18.41 -8.59 8.80
N SER A 344 -17.47 -9.10 8.03
CA SER A 344 -16.08 -8.67 8.08
C SER A 344 -15.91 -7.35 7.33
N VAL A 345 -15.39 -6.35 8.00
CA VAL A 345 -15.18 -5.01 7.45
C VAL A 345 -13.70 -4.65 7.54
N GLY A 346 -13.15 -4.15 6.44
CA GLY A 346 -11.76 -3.70 6.38
C GLY A 346 -11.55 -2.38 7.11
N HIS A 347 -10.53 -2.34 7.95
CA HIS A 347 -10.10 -1.15 8.67
C HIS A 347 -8.67 -0.81 8.29
N SER A 348 -8.36 0.49 8.23
CA SER A 348 -7.01 0.95 7.96
C SER A 348 -6.09 0.68 9.15
N GLU A 349 -4.98 0.01 8.90
CA GLU A 349 -3.92 -0.16 9.90
C GLU A 349 -3.37 1.18 10.39
N ARG A 350 -3.38 2.19 9.52
CA ARG A 350 -2.81 3.52 9.82
C ARG A 350 -3.70 4.37 10.72
N SER A 351 -4.99 4.44 10.43
CA SER A 351 -5.91 5.37 11.10
C SER A 351 -7.02 4.70 11.89
N GLY A 352 -7.26 3.41 11.68
CA GLY A 352 -8.40 2.69 12.23
C GLY A 352 -9.72 2.98 11.52
N ALA A 353 -9.75 3.87 10.53
CA ALA A 353 -10.97 4.17 9.78
C ALA A 353 -11.40 2.99 8.93
N ILE A 354 -12.72 2.86 8.73
CA ILE A 354 -13.27 1.87 7.80
C ILE A 354 -12.81 2.23 6.38
N VAL A 355 -12.23 1.25 5.71
CA VAL A 355 -11.72 1.40 4.35
C VAL A 355 -12.86 1.62 3.37
N GLU A 356 -12.68 2.55 2.46
CA GLU A 356 -13.63 2.82 1.39
C GLU A 356 -13.08 2.30 0.07
N PRO A 357 -13.75 1.35 -0.61
CA PRO A 357 -13.44 1.05 -2.01
C PRO A 357 -13.66 2.31 -2.85
N TYR A 358 -12.63 2.74 -3.55
CA TYR A 358 -12.61 4.06 -4.20
C TYR A 358 -12.00 3.97 -5.59
N LEU A 359 -12.70 4.51 -6.58
CA LEU A 359 -12.22 4.53 -7.96
C LEU A 359 -11.10 5.57 -8.09
N SER A 360 -9.96 5.13 -8.58
CA SER A 360 -8.81 6.00 -8.76
C SER A 360 -8.03 5.64 -10.02
N THR A 361 -7.46 6.66 -10.64
CA THR A 361 -6.48 6.47 -11.71
C THR A 361 -5.12 6.23 -11.07
N GLN A 362 -4.55 5.06 -11.32
CA GLN A 362 -3.31 4.62 -10.70
C GLN A 362 -2.33 4.10 -11.76
N TRP A 363 -1.07 3.99 -11.37
CA TRP A 363 -0.07 3.29 -12.14
C TRP A 363 -0.10 1.80 -11.81
N PHE A 364 -0.03 0.99 -12.84
CA PHE A 364 -0.04 -0.47 -12.72
C PHE A 364 1.09 -1.07 -13.51
N VAL A 365 1.53 -2.25 -13.09
CA VAL A 365 2.55 -3.05 -13.75
C VAL A 365 1.94 -4.37 -14.19
N LYS A 366 2.12 -4.73 -15.46
CA LYS A 366 1.75 -6.05 -15.96
C LYS A 366 2.76 -7.07 -15.45
N MET A 367 2.46 -7.68 -14.31
CA MET A 367 3.40 -8.60 -13.64
C MET A 367 3.58 -9.92 -14.35
N LYS A 368 2.55 -10.42 -15.02
CA LYS A 368 2.57 -11.76 -15.61
C LYS A 368 3.75 -12.02 -16.57
N PRO A 369 4.04 -11.18 -17.57
CA PRO A 369 5.19 -11.41 -18.44
C PRO A 369 6.53 -11.32 -17.71
N LEU A 370 6.65 -10.47 -16.70
CA LEU A 370 7.86 -10.37 -15.89
C LEU A 370 8.07 -11.60 -15.01
N ALA A 371 7.01 -12.02 -14.32
CA ALA A 371 7.04 -13.20 -13.46
C ALA A 371 7.29 -14.47 -14.27
N GLN A 372 6.72 -14.57 -15.48
CA GLN A 372 6.88 -15.76 -16.32
C GLN A 372 8.34 -16.00 -16.69
N ARG A 373 9.10 -14.95 -16.99
CA ARG A 373 10.53 -15.10 -17.27
C ARG A 373 11.31 -15.66 -16.08
N ALA A 374 10.98 -15.21 -14.87
CA ALA A 374 11.62 -15.73 -13.66
C ALA A 374 11.23 -17.20 -13.42
N LEU A 375 9.96 -17.55 -13.62
CA LEU A 375 9.49 -18.92 -13.48
C LEU A 375 10.12 -19.86 -14.53
N ASP A 376 10.26 -19.39 -15.76
CA ASP A 376 10.89 -20.17 -16.83
C ASP A 376 12.36 -20.45 -16.48
N ASN A 377 13.08 -19.51 -15.88
CA ASN A 377 14.45 -19.71 -15.45
C ASN A 377 14.60 -20.83 -14.42
N GLN A 378 13.58 -21.05 -13.57
CA GLN A 378 13.59 -22.12 -12.55
C GLN A 378 13.56 -23.53 -13.19
N ASN A 379 13.21 -23.66 -14.46
CA ASN A 379 13.20 -24.91 -15.21
C ASN A 379 14.52 -25.12 -15.98
N THR A 380 15.51 -24.27 -15.77
CA THR A 380 16.82 -24.34 -16.43
C THR A 380 17.94 -24.72 -15.44
N LYS A 381 19.15 -24.98 -15.99
CA LYS A 381 20.35 -25.21 -15.16
C LYS A 381 20.76 -23.97 -14.34
N ASP A 382 20.32 -22.79 -14.74
CA ASP A 382 20.61 -21.51 -14.06
C ASP A 382 19.61 -21.20 -12.95
N ARG A 383 18.78 -22.15 -12.59
CA ARG A 383 17.79 -22.01 -11.53
C ARG A 383 18.41 -21.60 -10.19
N ILE A 384 17.61 -20.92 -9.39
CA ILE A 384 17.96 -20.62 -8.00
C ILE A 384 17.48 -21.79 -7.14
N ASP A 385 18.37 -22.31 -6.31
CA ASP A 385 18.04 -23.34 -5.33
C ASP A 385 17.62 -22.65 -4.03
N PHE A 386 16.46 -23.06 -3.53
CA PHE A 386 15.93 -22.50 -2.28
C PHE A 386 16.22 -23.49 -1.15
N PHE A 387 16.70 -22.96 -0.03
CA PHE A 387 16.89 -23.71 1.20
C PHE A 387 15.80 -23.29 2.20
N PRO A 388 15.22 -24.26 2.95
CA PRO A 388 14.16 -23.95 3.93
C PRO A 388 14.64 -23.07 5.08
#